data_5daed6cac38ae46c3a72c98efe7b351d
#
_entry.id   5daed6cac38ae46c3a72c98efe7b351d
#
_cell.length_a   1.000
_cell.length_b   1.000
_cell.length_c   1.000
_cell.angle_alpha   90.00
_cell.angle_beta   90.00
_cell.angle_gamma   90.00
#
_symmetry.space_group_name_H-M   'P 1'
#
loop_
_entity.id
_entity.type
_entity.pdbx_description
1 polymer ?
#
loop_
_entity_poly.entity_id
_entity_poly.type
_entity_poly.pdbx_seq_one_letter_code
_entity_poly.pdbx_strand_id
1 'polypeptide(L)'
;RQMAFVTLPFTDAVRSRILQVAAGNFGGSEELCLMNFLLGKLSADACLAVCAQAGVDPRNVAFVGSHGQTVFHAPVEQDYLGYKVRGTLQIGEASMIVEALGCPVVSDFRVRDMAAGGLGAPLVPYTEYLLYQDPQRNVALQNIGGIGNITLLPRGAGLNGVLAFDTGPGNMVIDALAARMTNGKARYDDGGKMAAAAQVNPALLAWMMQDEYLKRTPPKTTGREMYGDAYVEQLLKKANELDVPLGDVLATATRFTAECISAGVRDYCPVKPDRMIVGGGGSMNPTLLA
;
A
#
# COMPACT_ATOMS: atom_id res chain seq x y z
N ARG A 1 14.17 -4.93 17.62
CA ARG A 1 14.79 -5.82 16.60
C ARG A 1 13.75 -6.81 16.11
N GLN A 2 13.55 -6.95 14.78
CA GLN A 2 12.72 -7.99 14.20
C GLN A 2 13.36 -9.35 14.47
N MET A 3 12.60 -10.29 15.06
CA MET A 3 13.06 -11.66 15.37
C MET A 3 12.69 -12.65 14.27
N ALA A 4 11.49 -12.53 13.72
CA ALA A 4 10.98 -13.38 12.63
C ALA A 4 10.01 -12.61 11.75
N PHE A 5 9.75 -13.17 10.57
CA PHE A 5 8.76 -12.69 9.63
C PHE A 5 8.20 -13.88 8.85
N VAL A 6 6.88 -13.97 8.75
CA VAL A 6 6.21 -15.03 8.01
C VAL A 6 5.14 -14.43 7.11
N THR A 7 4.99 -15.00 5.93
CA THR A 7 3.85 -14.71 5.04
C THR A 7 3.07 -16.00 4.83
N LEU A 8 1.80 -16.00 5.24
CA LEU A 8 0.87 -17.08 4.94
C LEU A 8 -0.09 -16.60 3.84
N PRO A 9 0.03 -17.12 2.61
CA PRO A 9 -0.83 -16.68 1.51
C PRO A 9 -2.27 -17.15 1.74
N PHE A 10 -3.23 -16.29 1.43
CA PHE A 10 -4.62 -16.73 1.30
C PHE A 10 -4.77 -17.68 0.12
N THR A 11 -5.70 -18.64 0.25
CA THR A 11 -6.14 -19.43 -0.91
C THR A 11 -6.77 -18.51 -1.96
N ASP A 12 -6.76 -18.91 -3.22
CA ASP A 12 -7.38 -18.11 -4.30
C ASP A 12 -8.87 -17.85 -4.04
N ALA A 13 -9.56 -18.81 -3.44
CA ALA A 13 -10.98 -18.66 -3.05
C ALA A 13 -11.17 -17.55 -2.02
N VAL A 14 -10.39 -17.56 -0.92
CA VAL A 14 -10.46 -16.55 0.13
C VAL A 14 -10.07 -15.18 -0.43
N ARG A 15 -8.97 -15.09 -1.17
CA ARG A 15 -8.52 -13.84 -1.79
C ARG A 15 -9.56 -13.24 -2.73
N SER A 16 -10.11 -14.06 -3.63
CA SER A 16 -11.15 -13.63 -4.57
C SER A 16 -12.38 -13.12 -3.83
N ARG A 17 -12.79 -13.82 -2.76
CA ARG A 17 -13.97 -13.43 -1.98
C ARG A 17 -13.76 -12.13 -1.21
N ILE A 18 -12.59 -11.91 -0.61
CA ILE A 18 -12.22 -10.62 0.01
C ILE A 18 -12.39 -9.47 -0.99
N LEU A 19 -11.88 -9.63 -2.21
CA LEU A 19 -11.98 -8.59 -3.26
C LEU A 19 -13.44 -8.32 -3.66
N GLN A 20 -14.28 -9.35 -3.76
CA GLN A 20 -15.71 -9.20 -4.06
C GLN A 20 -16.44 -8.46 -2.93
N VAL A 21 -16.18 -8.81 -1.67
CA VAL A 21 -16.77 -8.13 -0.52
C VAL A 21 -16.35 -6.66 -0.48
N ALA A 22 -15.07 -6.36 -0.70
CA ALA A 22 -14.56 -4.98 -0.76
C ALA A 22 -15.16 -4.18 -1.94
N ALA A 23 -15.57 -4.85 -3.01
CA ALA A 23 -16.28 -4.24 -4.14
C ALA A 23 -17.81 -4.09 -3.90
N GLY A 24 -18.32 -4.44 -2.70
CA GLY A 24 -19.74 -4.38 -2.36
C GLY A 24 -20.57 -5.59 -2.81
N ASN A 25 -19.94 -6.63 -3.37
CA ASN A 25 -20.60 -7.85 -3.84
C ASN A 25 -20.54 -8.93 -2.76
N PHE A 26 -21.44 -8.91 -1.79
CA PHE A 26 -21.48 -9.87 -0.69
C PHE A 26 -22.91 -10.30 -0.33
N GLY A 27 -23.02 -11.46 0.31
CA GLY A 27 -24.28 -12.11 0.68
C GLY A 27 -24.96 -11.59 1.95
N GLY A 28 -24.68 -10.32 2.32
CA GLY A 28 -25.29 -9.69 3.49
C GLY A 28 -24.52 -9.92 4.80
N SER A 29 -25.21 -9.70 5.92
CA SER A 29 -24.60 -9.69 7.25
C SER A 29 -24.07 -11.07 7.69
N GLU A 30 -24.70 -12.16 7.27
CA GLU A 30 -24.25 -13.53 7.56
C GLU A 30 -22.86 -13.77 6.98
N GLU A 31 -22.67 -13.49 5.71
CA GLU A 31 -21.38 -13.68 5.07
C GLU A 31 -20.29 -12.78 5.64
N LEU A 32 -20.62 -11.52 5.94
CA LEU A 32 -19.67 -10.59 6.55
C LEU A 32 -19.23 -11.10 7.92
N CYS A 33 -20.16 -11.64 8.71
CA CYS A 33 -19.87 -12.25 10.01
C CYS A 33 -18.94 -13.47 9.86
N LEU A 34 -19.27 -14.41 8.97
CA LEU A 34 -18.45 -15.61 8.74
C LEU A 34 -17.05 -15.24 8.25
N MET A 35 -16.94 -14.27 7.35
CA MET A 35 -15.64 -13.79 6.84
C MET A 35 -14.82 -13.11 7.93
N ASN A 36 -15.44 -12.32 8.81
CA ASN A 36 -14.79 -11.71 9.96
C ASN A 36 -14.08 -12.76 10.84
N PHE A 37 -14.80 -13.84 11.18
CA PHE A 37 -14.25 -14.93 11.99
C PHE A 37 -13.21 -15.77 11.23
N LEU A 38 -13.42 -16.04 9.94
CA LEU A 38 -12.44 -16.72 9.10
C LEU A 38 -11.11 -15.97 9.04
N LEU A 39 -11.15 -14.65 8.79
CA LEU A 39 -9.95 -13.83 8.74
C LEU A 39 -9.27 -13.71 10.10
N GLY A 40 -10.05 -13.66 11.19
CA GLY A 40 -9.54 -13.74 12.56
C GLY A 40 -8.77 -15.04 12.80
N LYS A 41 -9.34 -16.18 12.39
CA LYS A 41 -8.68 -17.49 12.49
C LYS A 41 -7.37 -17.54 11.70
N LEU A 42 -7.39 -17.11 10.43
CA LEU A 42 -6.19 -17.08 9.59
C LEU A 42 -5.10 -16.15 10.15
N SER A 43 -5.49 -15.05 10.80
CA SER A 43 -4.58 -14.16 11.50
C SER A 43 -3.96 -14.82 12.72
N ALA A 44 -4.76 -15.56 13.50
CA ALA A 44 -4.27 -16.36 14.62
C ALA A 44 -3.26 -17.43 14.17
N ASP A 45 -3.56 -18.14 13.08
CA ASP A 45 -2.66 -19.13 12.49
C ASP A 45 -1.32 -18.48 12.08
N ALA A 46 -1.34 -17.27 11.52
CA ALA A 46 -0.13 -16.51 11.17
C ALA A 46 0.66 -16.09 12.42
N CYS A 47 0.00 -15.67 13.48
CA CYS A 47 0.64 -15.33 14.76
C CYS A 47 1.34 -16.56 15.37
N LEU A 48 0.69 -17.71 15.38
CA LEU A 48 1.30 -18.95 15.86
C LEU A 48 2.51 -19.37 14.99
N ALA A 49 2.39 -19.24 13.68
CA ALA A 49 3.49 -19.58 12.76
C ALA A 49 4.72 -18.69 12.97
N VAL A 50 4.54 -17.36 13.15
CA VAL A 50 5.67 -16.46 13.41
C VAL A 50 6.30 -16.69 14.78
N CYS A 51 5.50 -17.04 15.81
CA CYS A 51 6.02 -17.45 17.11
C CYS A 51 6.89 -18.71 17.01
N ALA A 52 6.40 -19.73 16.29
CA ALA A 52 7.15 -20.96 16.05
C ALA A 52 8.47 -20.67 15.32
N GLN A 53 8.46 -19.84 14.26
CA GLN A 53 9.66 -19.45 13.52
C GLN A 53 10.65 -18.67 14.40
N ALA A 54 10.15 -17.84 15.32
CA ALA A 54 10.98 -17.08 16.25
C ALA A 54 11.48 -17.91 17.44
N GLY A 55 11.00 -19.13 17.65
CA GLY A 55 11.27 -19.94 18.84
C GLY A 55 10.68 -19.32 20.12
N VAL A 56 9.57 -18.58 20.01
CA VAL A 56 8.89 -17.90 21.13
C VAL A 56 7.62 -18.67 21.50
N ASP A 57 7.44 -18.96 22.79
CA ASP A 57 6.17 -19.51 23.30
C ASP A 57 5.08 -18.42 23.13
N PRO A 58 3.96 -18.71 22.46
CA PRO A 58 2.86 -17.76 22.29
C PRO A 58 2.41 -17.08 23.60
N ARG A 59 2.46 -17.79 24.72
CA ARG A 59 2.12 -17.26 26.05
C ARG A 59 3.07 -16.18 26.57
N ASN A 60 4.26 -16.05 25.97
CA ASN A 60 5.24 -15.02 26.30
C ASN A 60 5.11 -13.77 25.40
N VAL A 61 4.14 -13.74 24.49
CA VAL A 61 3.85 -12.57 23.66
C VAL A 61 3.13 -11.53 24.53
N ALA A 62 3.72 -10.33 24.62
CA ALA A 62 3.17 -9.27 25.45
C ALA A 62 1.82 -8.73 24.89
N PHE A 63 1.72 -8.58 23.58
CA PHE A 63 0.49 -8.20 22.87
C PHE A 63 0.64 -8.44 21.37
N VAL A 64 -0.49 -8.48 20.66
CA VAL A 64 -0.54 -8.50 19.18
C VAL A 64 -1.21 -7.23 18.67
N GLY A 65 -0.68 -6.61 17.66
CA GLY A 65 -1.37 -5.57 16.87
C GLY A 65 -2.00 -6.20 15.64
N SER A 66 -3.33 -6.06 15.49
CA SER A 66 -4.06 -6.59 14.33
C SER A 66 -4.75 -5.47 13.57
N HIS A 67 -4.35 -5.26 12.31
CA HIS A 67 -5.02 -4.29 11.44
C HIS A 67 -6.34 -4.82 10.87
N GLY A 68 -6.48 -6.14 10.74
CA GLY A 68 -7.58 -6.74 10.00
C GLY A 68 -7.48 -6.49 8.49
N GLN A 69 -8.56 -6.78 7.78
CA GLN A 69 -8.70 -6.56 6.34
C GLN A 69 -9.73 -5.46 6.07
N THR A 70 -9.30 -4.39 5.46
CA THR A 70 -10.22 -3.31 5.05
C THR A 70 -11.15 -3.81 3.96
N VAL A 71 -12.45 -3.72 4.21
CA VAL A 71 -13.51 -4.03 3.25
C VAL A 71 -14.31 -2.81 2.84
N PHE A 72 -14.31 -1.76 3.67
CA PHE A 72 -14.93 -0.48 3.32
C PHE A 72 -14.21 0.68 4.00
N HIS A 73 -14.15 1.84 3.30
CA HIS A 73 -13.56 3.06 3.84
C HIS A 73 -14.26 4.28 3.26
N ALA A 74 -14.93 5.04 4.11
CA ALA A 74 -15.65 6.25 3.75
C ALA A 74 -15.20 7.42 4.65
N PRO A 75 -14.03 8.05 4.35
CA PRO A 75 -13.47 9.13 5.18
C PRO A 75 -14.22 10.44 5.05
N VAL A 76 -14.98 10.61 3.96
CA VAL A 76 -15.79 11.82 3.72
C VAL A 76 -17.17 11.63 4.33
N GLU A 77 -17.67 12.65 5.02
CA GLU A 77 -19.01 12.63 5.60
C GLU A 77 -20.09 12.46 4.51
N GLN A 78 -21.02 11.57 4.78
CA GLN A 78 -22.18 11.28 3.93
C GLN A 78 -23.46 11.44 4.74
N ASP A 79 -24.53 11.85 4.07
CA ASP A 79 -25.86 11.84 4.66
C ASP A 79 -26.38 10.40 4.72
N TYR A 80 -26.60 9.90 5.93
CA TYR A 80 -27.16 8.57 6.15
C TYR A 80 -28.30 8.66 7.18
N LEU A 81 -29.50 8.37 6.77
CA LEU A 81 -30.72 8.44 7.61
C LEU A 81 -30.90 9.80 8.32
N GLY A 82 -30.48 10.89 7.68
CA GLY A 82 -30.57 12.25 8.25
C GLY A 82 -29.40 12.63 9.15
N TYR A 83 -28.37 11.78 9.27
CA TYR A 83 -27.17 12.06 10.04
C TYR A 83 -25.95 12.18 9.12
N LYS A 84 -25.02 13.05 9.48
CA LYS A 84 -23.69 13.13 8.85
C LYS A 84 -22.81 12.04 9.45
N VAL A 85 -22.45 11.06 8.64
CA VAL A 85 -21.68 9.89 9.08
C VAL A 85 -20.49 9.65 8.14
N ARG A 86 -19.36 9.29 8.72
CA ARG A 86 -18.21 8.73 8.03
C ARG A 86 -17.78 7.46 8.77
N GLY A 87 -17.16 6.52 8.07
CA GLY A 87 -16.84 5.25 8.68
C GLY A 87 -15.77 4.47 7.94
N THR A 88 -15.24 3.48 8.61
CA THR A 88 -14.31 2.51 8.03
C THR A 88 -14.58 1.15 8.65
N LEU A 89 -14.38 0.09 7.88
CA LEU A 89 -14.62 -1.27 8.33
C LEU A 89 -13.41 -2.14 7.95
N GLN A 90 -12.71 -2.60 8.97
CA GLN A 90 -11.72 -3.66 8.90
C GLN A 90 -12.31 -4.88 9.57
N ILE A 91 -12.27 -6.04 8.90
CA ILE A 91 -12.73 -7.32 9.43
C ILE A 91 -11.55 -8.25 9.69
N GLY A 92 -11.73 -9.18 10.62
CA GLY A 92 -10.70 -10.09 11.13
C GLY A 92 -10.78 -10.08 12.66
N GLU A 93 -11.71 -10.91 13.19
CA GLU A 93 -12.10 -10.94 14.60
C GLU A 93 -10.90 -11.12 15.52
N ALA A 94 -10.57 -10.08 16.30
CA ALA A 94 -9.39 -10.05 17.17
C ALA A 94 -9.46 -11.08 18.29
N SER A 95 -10.68 -11.44 18.75
CA SER A 95 -10.90 -12.45 19.79
C SER A 95 -10.37 -13.82 19.40
N MET A 96 -10.30 -14.13 18.10
CA MET A 96 -9.71 -15.38 17.60
C MET A 96 -8.20 -15.45 17.89
N ILE A 97 -7.53 -14.30 17.81
CA ILE A 97 -6.10 -14.19 18.12
C ILE A 97 -5.89 -14.27 19.63
N VAL A 98 -6.74 -13.59 20.40
CA VAL A 98 -6.69 -13.64 21.90
C VAL A 98 -6.82 -15.08 22.36
N GLU A 99 -7.81 -15.83 21.87
CA GLU A 99 -8.04 -17.22 22.25
C GLU A 99 -6.85 -18.13 21.89
N ALA A 100 -6.27 -17.90 20.70
CA ALA A 100 -5.15 -18.73 20.22
C ALA A 100 -3.83 -18.49 20.97
N LEU A 101 -3.53 -17.24 21.36
CA LEU A 101 -2.25 -16.87 21.97
C LEU A 101 -2.33 -16.63 23.48
N GLY A 102 -3.49 -16.30 24.01
CA GLY A 102 -3.67 -15.94 25.43
C GLY A 102 -3.09 -14.58 25.80
N CYS A 103 -2.91 -13.66 24.84
CA CYS A 103 -2.36 -12.32 25.08
C CYS A 103 -3.33 -11.22 24.62
N PRO A 104 -3.19 -9.98 25.11
CA PRO A 104 -3.97 -8.84 24.61
C PRO A 104 -3.78 -8.61 23.11
N VAL A 105 -4.87 -8.21 22.44
CA VAL A 105 -4.82 -7.80 21.01
C VAL A 105 -5.29 -6.35 20.91
N VAL A 106 -4.50 -5.53 20.21
CA VAL A 106 -4.85 -4.15 19.85
C VAL A 106 -5.31 -4.12 18.42
N SER A 107 -6.53 -3.68 18.17
CA SER A 107 -7.18 -3.63 16.86
C SER A 107 -7.89 -2.29 16.64
N ASP A 108 -8.60 -2.15 15.52
CA ASP A 108 -9.44 -0.99 15.21
C ASP A 108 -8.71 0.36 15.16
N PHE A 109 -7.46 0.36 14.75
CA PHE A 109 -6.64 1.56 14.67
C PHE A 109 -7.31 2.67 13.87
N ARG A 110 -7.87 2.35 12.69
CA ARG A 110 -8.55 3.30 11.80
C ARG A 110 -9.87 3.79 12.37
N VAL A 111 -10.63 2.88 12.97
CA VAL A 111 -11.90 3.19 13.64
C VAL A 111 -11.66 4.20 14.77
N ARG A 112 -10.64 3.98 15.58
CA ARG A 112 -10.31 4.86 16.71
C ARG A 112 -9.86 6.25 16.25
N ASP A 113 -9.07 6.34 15.18
CA ASP A 113 -8.65 7.61 14.59
C ASP A 113 -9.85 8.40 14.06
N MET A 114 -10.75 7.74 13.33
CA MET A 114 -11.96 8.37 12.81
C MET A 114 -12.91 8.84 13.93
N ALA A 115 -13.05 8.05 14.99
CA ALA A 115 -13.83 8.44 16.16
C ALA A 115 -13.23 9.67 16.87
N ALA A 116 -11.92 9.86 16.80
CA ALA A 116 -11.24 11.03 17.33
C ALA A 116 -11.25 12.26 16.38
N GLY A 117 -11.89 12.14 15.22
CA GLY A 117 -11.99 13.22 14.23
C GLY A 117 -11.03 13.09 13.04
N GLY A 118 -10.16 12.09 13.02
CA GLY A 118 -9.26 11.79 11.90
C GLY A 118 -9.97 11.19 10.68
N LEU A 119 -9.22 10.89 9.65
CA LEU A 119 -9.72 10.29 8.40
C LEU A 119 -9.51 8.77 8.34
N GLY A 120 -8.91 8.17 9.39
CA GLY A 120 -8.59 6.75 9.44
C GLY A 120 -7.39 6.34 8.58
N ALA A 121 -6.84 7.26 7.79
CA ALA A 121 -5.64 7.09 6.97
C ALA A 121 -5.05 8.48 6.61
N PRO A 122 -3.72 8.59 6.42
CA PRO A 122 -2.70 7.60 6.73
C PRO A 122 -2.44 7.50 8.25
N LEU A 123 -2.07 6.32 8.76
CA LEU A 123 -1.68 6.12 10.18
C LEU A 123 -0.17 5.87 10.34
N VAL A 124 0.47 5.35 9.30
CA VAL A 124 1.90 4.98 9.30
C VAL A 124 2.81 6.17 9.59
N PRO A 125 2.58 7.41 9.09
CA PRO A 125 3.46 8.55 9.32
C PRO A 125 3.73 8.87 10.79
N TYR A 126 2.77 8.63 11.68
CA TYR A 126 2.99 8.80 13.12
C TYR A 126 4.02 7.81 13.67
N THR A 127 3.90 6.54 13.29
CA THR A 127 4.86 5.49 13.68
C THR A 127 6.23 5.75 13.07
N GLU A 128 6.26 6.20 11.82
CA GLU A 128 7.51 6.57 11.13
C GLU A 128 8.20 7.74 11.83
N TYR A 129 7.44 8.75 12.23
CA TYR A 129 7.97 9.86 13.03
C TYR A 129 8.61 9.35 14.33
N LEU A 130 7.94 8.48 15.08
CA LEU A 130 8.47 7.96 16.35
C LEU A 130 9.76 7.13 16.18
N LEU A 131 9.89 6.41 15.07
CA LEU A 131 10.97 5.46 14.84
C LEU A 131 12.16 6.02 14.08
N TYR A 132 11.93 6.99 13.18
CA TYR A 132 12.92 7.39 12.17
C TYR A 132 13.26 8.88 12.16
N GLN A 133 12.58 9.72 12.99
CA GLN A 133 13.00 11.11 13.10
C GLN A 133 14.47 11.20 13.51
N ASP A 134 15.17 12.16 12.93
CA ASP A 134 16.59 12.39 13.21
C ASP A 134 16.79 13.89 13.54
N PRO A 135 17.44 14.23 14.68
CA PRO A 135 17.64 15.62 15.04
C PRO A 135 18.63 16.37 14.11
N GLN A 136 19.42 15.64 13.31
CA GLN A 136 20.47 16.21 12.47
C GLN A 136 20.18 16.07 10.97
N ARG A 137 19.25 15.18 10.56
CA ARG A 137 18.99 14.83 9.17
C ARG A 137 17.52 14.94 8.82
N ASN A 138 17.25 15.37 7.59
CA ASN A 138 15.94 15.23 6.97
C ASN A 138 15.79 13.78 6.47
N VAL A 139 14.83 13.06 6.97
CA VAL A 139 14.60 11.65 6.58
C VAL A 139 13.34 11.58 5.74
N ALA A 140 13.41 10.89 4.61
CA ALA A 140 12.25 10.49 3.83
C ALA A 140 12.07 8.98 3.91
N LEU A 141 10.84 8.53 4.11
CA LEU A 141 10.47 7.13 4.01
C LEU A 141 9.58 6.98 2.77
N GLN A 142 10.04 6.22 1.80
CA GLN A 142 9.31 5.94 0.57
C GLN A 142 8.82 4.49 0.61
N ASN A 143 7.53 4.29 0.70
CA ASN A 143 6.93 2.98 0.52
C ASN A 143 6.52 2.80 -0.95
N ILE A 144 6.92 1.70 -1.57
CA ILE A 144 6.57 1.33 -2.95
C ILE A 144 5.74 0.04 -2.89
N GLY A 145 4.47 0.20 -2.59
CA GLY A 145 3.45 -0.85 -2.70
C GLY A 145 2.78 -0.83 -4.08
N GLY A 146 1.50 -1.13 -4.18
CA GLY A 146 0.72 -0.91 -5.40
C GLY A 146 0.70 0.58 -5.79
N ILE A 147 0.59 1.45 -4.79
CA ILE A 147 0.78 2.91 -4.87
C ILE A 147 2.08 3.26 -4.14
N GLY A 148 2.78 4.27 -4.64
CA GLY A 148 3.94 4.86 -3.98
C GLY A 148 3.49 5.97 -3.02
N ASN A 149 3.98 5.95 -1.78
CA ASN A 149 3.75 7.02 -0.82
C ASN A 149 5.03 7.40 -0.09
N ILE A 150 5.13 8.67 0.28
CA ILE A 150 6.28 9.23 0.96
C ILE A 150 5.87 9.88 2.27
N THR A 151 6.70 9.71 3.30
CA THR A 151 6.64 10.49 4.54
C THR A 151 7.96 11.24 4.68
N LEU A 152 7.90 12.55 4.77
CA LEU A 152 9.07 13.41 5.06
C LEU A 152 9.09 13.80 6.53
N LEU A 153 10.21 13.56 7.17
CA LEU A 153 10.51 13.90 8.55
C LEU A 153 11.64 14.96 8.56
N PRO A 154 11.32 16.25 8.57
CA PRO A 154 12.35 17.29 8.64
C PRO A 154 13.12 17.23 9.96
N ARG A 155 14.42 17.48 9.92
CA ARG A 155 15.29 17.45 11.09
C ARG A 155 14.77 18.36 12.21
N GLY A 156 14.69 17.83 13.42
CA GLY A 156 14.27 18.59 14.58
C GLY A 156 12.83 19.09 14.56
N ALA A 157 12.03 18.74 13.54
CA ALA A 157 10.63 19.10 13.49
C ALA A 157 9.81 18.24 14.45
N GLY A 158 8.77 18.84 15.04
CA GLY A 158 7.73 18.09 15.76
C GLY A 158 6.75 17.43 14.78
N LEU A 159 5.75 16.77 15.32
CA LEU A 159 4.69 16.09 14.53
C LEU A 159 4.03 16.99 13.47
N ASN A 160 3.85 18.28 13.76
CA ASN A 160 3.26 19.24 12.83
C ASN A 160 4.15 19.54 11.61
N GLY A 161 5.41 19.15 11.63
CA GLY A 161 6.32 19.26 10.50
C GLY A 161 6.36 18.04 9.58
N VAL A 162 5.66 16.96 9.95
CA VAL A 162 5.59 15.75 9.12
C VAL A 162 4.74 16.01 7.89
N LEU A 163 5.26 15.68 6.73
CA LEU A 163 4.53 15.72 5.46
C LEU A 163 4.41 14.30 4.90
N ALA A 164 3.20 13.90 4.56
CA ALA A 164 2.96 12.60 3.94
C ALA A 164 1.96 12.71 2.79
N PHE A 165 2.23 12.04 1.66
CA PHE A 165 1.36 12.02 0.49
C PHE A 165 1.72 10.86 -0.44
N ASP A 166 0.79 10.51 -1.35
CA ASP A 166 1.04 9.51 -2.37
C ASP A 166 1.81 10.15 -3.53
N THR A 167 2.91 9.51 -3.94
CA THR A 167 3.76 10.02 -5.04
C THR A 167 3.20 9.71 -6.42
N GLY A 168 2.39 8.66 -6.53
CA GLY A 168 1.80 8.15 -7.77
C GLY A 168 1.70 6.64 -7.76
N PRO A 169 1.64 5.98 -8.93
CA PRO A 169 1.64 4.53 -8.98
C PRO A 169 2.98 3.98 -8.44
N GLY A 170 2.87 2.87 -7.71
CA GLY A 170 4.00 2.03 -7.36
C GLY A 170 4.08 0.84 -8.31
N ASN A 171 3.91 -0.37 -7.77
CA ASN A 171 3.98 -1.59 -8.57
C ASN A 171 2.69 -1.89 -9.36
N MET A 172 1.57 -1.23 -9.09
CA MET A 172 0.26 -1.62 -9.63
C MET A 172 0.22 -1.68 -11.16
N VAL A 173 0.78 -0.67 -11.83
CA VAL A 173 0.85 -0.62 -13.30
C VAL A 173 1.89 -1.62 -13.81
N ILE A 174 3.04 -1.72 -13.15
CA ILE A 174 4.13 -2.66 -13.50
C ILE A 174 3.61 -4.10 -13.42
N ASP A 175 2.94 -4.47 -12.33
CA ASP A 175 2.39 -5.80 -12.11
C ASP A 175 1.34 -6.18 -13.16
N ALA A 176 0.46 -5.23 -13.49
CA ALA A 176 -0.56 -5.45 -14.51
C ALA A 176 0.07 -5.68 -15.91
N LEU A 177 1.14 -4.96 -16.25
CA LEU A 177 1.87 -5.14 -17.51
C LEU A 177 2.66 -6.45 -17.51
N ALA A 178 3.32 -6.82 -16.40
CA ALA A 178 4.04 -8.09 -16.28
C ALA A 178 3.08 -9.29 -16.41
N ALA A 179 1.90 -9.21 -15.82
CA ALA A 179 0.88 -10.24 -15.97
C ALA A 179 0.41 -10.38 -17.44
N ARG A 180 0.18 -9.27 -18.13
CA ARG A 180 -0.20 -9.29 -19.56
C ARG A 180 0.93 -9.83 -20.45
N MET A 181 2.16 -9.40 -20.22
CA MET A 181 3.32 -9.84 -20.98
C MET A 181 3.57 -11.36 -20.88
N THR A 182 3.21 -11.94 -19.75
CA THR A 182 3.40 -13.37 -19.46
C THR A 182 2.13 -14.21 -19.60
N ASN A 183 1.03 -13.65 -20.11
CA ASN A 183 -0.29 -14.30 -20.17
C ASN A 183 -0.72 -14.86 -18.81
N GLY A 184 -0.51 -14.07 -17.74
CA GLY A 184 -0.91 -14.39 -16.37
C GLY A 184 0.02 -15.34 -15.62
N LYS A 185 1.13 -15.79 -16.22
CA LYS A 185 2.10 -16.70 -15.56
C LYS A 185 2.89 -16.00 -14.46
N ALA A 186 3.27 -14.73 -14.66
CA ALA A 186 3.87 -13.90 -13.63
C ALA A 186 2.84 -12.85 -13.16
N ARG A 187 2.82 -12.60 -11.86
CA ARG A 187 1.92 -11.58 -11.24
C ARG A 187 2.63 -10.25 -11.02
N TYR A 188 3.94 -10.20 -11.16
CA TYR A 188 4.81 -9.02 -10.99
C TYR A 188 6.13 -9.25 -11.74
N ASP A 189 6.90 -8.18 -11.93
CA ASP A 189 8.26 -8.25 -12.49
C ASP A 189 9.29 -8.57 -11.41
N ASP A 190 9.66 -9.84 -11.27
CA ASP A 190 10.58 -10.32 -10.25
C ASP A 190 11.98 -9.69 -10.39
N GLY A 191 12.33 -8.85 -9.41
CA GLY A 191 13.60 -8.11 -9.39
C GLY A 191 13.75 -7.12 -10.56
N GLY A 192 12.67 -6.73 -11.23
CA GLY A 192 12.71 -5.78 -12.35
C GLY A 192 13.39 -6.32 -13.61
N LYS A 193 13.49 -7.64 -13.75
CA LYS A 193 14.23 -8.31 -14.83
C LYS A 193 13.61 -8.09 -16.20
N MET A 194 12.27 -8.03 -16.27
CA MET A 194 11.57 -7.79 -17.54
C MET A 194 11.79 -6.34 -17.99
N ALA A 195 11.69 -5.38 -17.06
CA ALA A 195 11.98 -3.98 -17.35
C ALA A 195 13.44 -3.76 -17.74
N ALA A 196 14.38 -4.42 -17.04
CA ALA A 196 15.82 -4.34 -17.36
C ALA A 196 16.19 -4.88 -18.74
N ALA A 197 15.40 -5.81 -19.29
CA ALA A 197 15.62 -6.42 -20.60
C ALA A 197 15.04 -5.58 -21.75
N ALA A 198 14.38 -4.46 -21.47
CA ALA A 198 13.68 -3.61 -22.42
C ALA A 198 14.17 -2.15 -22.33
N GLN A 199 13.64 -1.28 -23.16
CA GLN A 199 14.07 0.12 -23.24
C GLN A 199 12.95 1.08 -22.83
N VAL A 200 13.32 2.14 -22.10
CA VAL A 200 12.39 3.23 -21.81
C VAL A 200 12.10 4.02 -23.09
N ASN A 201 10.83 4.18 -23.43
CA ASN A 201 10.42 5.01 -24.55
C ASN A 201 10.19 6.46 -24.08
N PRO A 202 10.98 7.45 -24.55
CA PRO A 202 10.89 8.82 -24.07
C PRO A 202 9.55 9.50 -24.39
N ALA A 203 8.95 9.20 -25.54
CA ALA A 203 7.68 9.81 -25.95
C ALA A 203 6.51 9.30 -25.09
N LEU A 204 6.50 7.99 -24.79
CA LEU A 204 5.52 7.40 -23.90
C LEU A 204 5.69 7.90 -22.46
N LEU A 205 6.93 7.97 -21.97
CA LEU A 205 7.22 8.53 -20.64
C LEU A 205 6.76 9.99 -20.53
N ALA A 206 7.05 10.81 -21.56
CA ALA A 206 6.61 12.20 -21.57
C ALA A 206 5.09 12.34 -21.52
N TRP A 207 4.36 11.44 -22.20
CA TRP A 207 2.90 11.39 -22.10
C TRP A 207 2.43 10.98 -20.70
N MET A 208 3.04 9.96 -20.09
CA MET A 208 2.71 9.53 -18.72
C MET A 208 2.97 10.64 -17.70
N MET A 209 4.05 11.40 -17.85
CA MET A 209 4.41 12.53 -16.97
C MET A 209 3.47 13.73 -17.07
N GLN A 210 2.53 13.75 -18.03
CA GLN A 210 1.48 14.78 -18.12
C GLN A 210 0.29 14.50 -17.18
N ASP A 211 0.30 13.40 -16.45
CA ASP A 211 -0.78 13.00 -15.54
C ASP A 211 -1.13 14.14 -14.58
N GLU A 212 -2.43 14.49 -14.54
CA GLU A 212 -2.95 15.58 -13.70
C GLU A 212 -2.77 15.33 -12.21
N TYR A 213 -2.69 14.06 -11.78
CA TYR A 213 -2.41 13.73 -10.38
C TYR A 213 -1.06 14.28 -9.92
N LEU A 214 -0.04 14.22 -10.78
CA LEU A 214 1.31 14.68 -10.44
C LEU A 214 1.36 16.18 -10.14
N LYS A 215 0.45 16.96 -10.73
CA LYS A 215 0.35 18.42 -10.54
C LYS A 215 -0.38 18.82 -9.25
N ARG A 216 -1.08 17.87 -8.60
CA ARG A 216 -1.80 18.15 -7.35
C ARG A 216 -0.81 18.42 -6.22
N THR A 217 -1.10 19.45 -5.42
CA THR A 217 -0.32 19.76 -4.21
C THR A 217 -0.75 18.85 -3.05
N PRO A 218 0.16 18.45 -2.15
CA PRO A 218 -0.22 17.78 -0.90
C PRO A 218 -1.11 18.67 0.00
N PRO A 219 -2.06 18.07 0.76
CA PRO A 219 -2.27 16.62 0.90
C PRO A 219 -2.95 16.00 -0.32
N LYS A 220 -2.39 14.94 -0.87
CA LYS A 220 -2.94 14.23 -2.02
C LYS A 220 -2.83 12.72 -1.85
N THR A 221 -3.85 12.02 -2.30
CA THR A 221 -3.92 10.56 -2.28
C THR A 221 -4.38 10.02 -3.62
N THR A 222 -4.03 8.79 -3.93
CA THR A 222 -4.45 8.08 -5.13
C THR A 222 -4.58 6.59 -4.86
N GLY A 223 -5.16 5.87 -5.81
CA GLY A 223 -5.41 4.45 -5.62
C GLY A 223 -5.70 3.72 -6.94
N ARG A 224 -6.34 2.58 -6.78
CA ARG A 224 -6.75 1.73 -7.90
C ARG A 224 -7.76 2.42 -8.84
N GLU A 225 -8.52 3.35 -8.33
CA GLU A 225 -9.48 4.16 -9.10
C GLU A 225 -8.78 5.00 -10.18
N MET A 226 -7.52 5.41 -9.95
CA MET A 226 -6.74 6.18 -10.92
C MET A 226 -5.79 5.31 -11.74
N TYR A 227 -5.05 4.38 -11.09
CA TYR A 227 -3.97 3.61 -11.71
C TYR A 227 -4.31 2.13 -11.90
N GLY A 228 -5.60 1.75 -11.83
CA GLY A 228 -6.07 0.40 -12.09
C GLY A 228 -6.17 0.05 -13.57
N ASP A 229 -7.01 -0.93 -13.89
CA ASP A 229 -7.11 -1.51 -15.24
C ASP A 229 -7.44 -0.48 -16.32
N ALA A 230 -8.32 0.51 -16.03
CA ALA A 230 -8.66 1.56 -16.98
C ALA A 230 -7.45 2.41 -17.40
N TYR A 231 -6.56 2.74 -16.47
CA TYR A 231 -5.32 3.44 -16.77
C TYR A 231 -4.38 2.58 -17.62
N VAL A 232 -4.26 1.30 -17.30
CA VAL A 232 -3.40 0.38 -18.07
C VAL A 232 -3.91 0.21 -19.49
N GLU A 233 -5.23 0.16 -19.70
CA GLU A 233 -5.81 0.14 -21.08
C GLU A 233 -5.51 1.42 -21.87
N GLN A 234 -5.61 2.59 -21.22
CA GLN A 234 -5.24 3.87 -21.85
C GLN A 234 -3.74 3.91 -22.19
N LEU A 235 -2.88 3.44 -21.31
CA LEU A 235 -1.44 3.34 -21.52
C LEU A 235 -1.12 2.44 -22.71
N LEU A 236 -1.74 1.26 -22.80
CA LEU A 236 -1.56 0.33 -23.92
C LEU A 236 -2.06 0.90 -25.25
N LYS A 237 -3.20 1.60 -25.24
CA LYS A 237 -3.68 2.31 -26.42
C LYS A 237 -2.67 3.34 -26.88
N LYS A 238 -2.14 4.16 -25.95
CA LYS A 238 -1.12 5.16 -26.27
C LYS A 238 0.18 4.55 -26.79
N ALA A 239 0.60 3.44 -26.21
CA ALA A 239 1.77 2.68 -26.66
C ALA A 239 1.60 2.17 -28.08
N ASN A 240 0.41 1.64 -28.44
CA ASN A 240 0.10 1.22 -29.80
C ASN A 240 0.11 2.39 -30.81
N GLU A 241 -0.37 3.58 -30.43
CA GLU A 241 -0.29 4.79 -31.26
C GLU A 241 1.15 5.22 -31.54
N LEU A 242 2.09 4.85 -30.65
CA LEU A 242 3.51 5.19 -30.74
C LEU A 242 4.38 4.01 -31.22
N ASP A 243 3.77 2.90 -31.61
CA ASP A 243 4.46 1.66 -32.03
C ASP A 243 5.44 1.14 -30.95
N VAL A 244 5.12 1.28 -29.65
CA VAL A 244 5.97 0.86 -28.55
C VAL A 244 5.69 -0.60 -28.17
N PRO A 245 6.70 -1.49 -28.22
CA PRO A 245 6.55 -2.89 -27.81
C PRO A 245 6.19 -3.03 -26.32
N LEU A 246 5.45 -4.08 -25.95
CA LEU A 246 4.96 -4.28 -24.59
C LEU A 246 6.08 -4.34 -23.53
N GLY A 247 7.26 -4.89 -23.87
CA GLY A 247 8.43 -4.86 -22.99
C GLY A 247 8.89 -3.45 -22.69
N ASP A 248 8.94 -2.58 -23.68
CA ASP A 248 9.33 -1.18 -23.54
C ASP A 248 8.26 -0.37 -22.78
N VAL A 249 6.97 -0.74 -22.94
CA VAL A 249 5.89 -0.17 -22.11
C VAL A 249 6.12 -0.48 -20.63
N LEU A 250 6.50 -1.72 -20.29
CA LEU A 250 6.80 -2.13 -18.92
C LEU A 250 8.04 -1.40 -18.37
N ALA A 251 9.11 -1.31 -19.14
CA ALA A 251 10.31 -0.54 -18.77
C ALA A 251 9.97 0.94 -18.55
N THR A 252 9.15 1.52 -19.43
CA THR A 252 8.70 2.92 -19.34
C THR A 252 7.83 3.15 -18.10
N ALA A 253 6.91 2.22 -17.77
CA ALA A 253 6.10 2.30 -16.57
C ALA A 253 6.94 2.18 -15.28
N THR A 254 7.98 1.34 -15.30
CA THR A 254 8.94 1.23 -14.17
C THR A 254 9.68 2.56 -13.98
N ARG A 255 10.15 3.17 -15.08
CA ARG A 255 10.77 4.50 -15.03
C ARG A 255 9.79 5.58 -14.59
N PHE A 256 8.56 5.54 -15.05
CA PHE A 256 7.50 6.48 -14.62
C PHE A 256 7.28 6.45 -13.11
N THR A 257 7.23 5.28 -12.49
CA THR A 257 7.15 5.16 -11.02
C THR A 257 8.33 5.87 -10.33
N ALA A 258 9.56 5.67 -10.82
CA ALA A 258 10.74 6.35 -10.28
C ALA A 258 10.68 7.88 -10.46
N GLU A 259 10.22 8.35 -11.62
CA GLU A 259 10.05 9.80 -11.88
C GLU A 259 8.95 10.42 -11.00
N CYS A 260 7.85 9.71 -10.73
CA CYS A 260 6.81 10.15 -9.82
C CYS A 260 7.36 10.37 -8.40
N ILE A 261 8.18 9.44 -7.91
CA ILE A 261 8.84 9.56 -6.61
C ILE A 261 9.81 10.75 -6.61
N SER A 262 10.63 10.84 -7.62
CA SER A 262 11.62 11.93 -7.76
C SER A 262 10.94 13.29 -7.85
N ALA A 263 9.87 13.42 -8.65
CA ALA A 263 9.08 14.63 -8.76
C ALA A 263 8.40 14.98 -7.42
N GLY A 264 7.84 13.97 -6.72
CA GLY A 264 7.26 14.15 -5.40
C GLY A 264 8.24 14.77 -4.41
N VAL A 265 9.48 14.30 -4.39
CA VAL A 265 10.54 14.85 -3.54
C VAL A 265 10.95 16.24 -3.97
N ARG A 266 11.18 16.45 -5.28
CA ARG A 266 11.69 17.71 -5.82
C ARG A 266 10.68 18.84 -5.69
N ASP A 267 9.40 18.56 -5.99
CA ASP A 267 8.41 19.60 -6.21
C ASP A 267 7.55 19.88 -4.96
N TYR A 268 7.47 18.93 -4.04
CA TYR A 268 6.55 19.01 -2.89
C TYR A 268 7.22 18.88 -1.53
N CYS A 269 8.44 18.37 -1.43
CA CYS A 269 9.13 18.35 -0.15
C CYS A 269 9.76 19.72 0.15
N PRO A 270 9.40 20.38 1.27
CA PRO A 270 9.90 21.71 1.61
C PRO A 270 11.40 21.71 1.93
N VAL A 271 11.94 20.53 2.25
CA VAL A 271 13.37 20.33 2.50
C VAL A 271 13.85 19.10 1.76
N LYS A 272 15.07 19.14 1.24
CA LYS A 272 15.67 17.98 0.58
C LYS A 272 16.00 16.91 1.64
N PRO A 273 15.63 15.64 1.44
CA PRO A 273 16.04 14.56 2.31
C PRO A 273 17.56 14.34 2.25
N ASP A 274 18.20 14.22 3.42
CA ASP A 274 19.59 13.78 3.55
C ASP A 274 19.68 12.24 3.50
N ARG A 275 18.58 11.56 3.82
CA ARG A 275 18.45 10.11 3.82
C ARG A 275 17.06 9.70 3.34
N MET A 276 17.03 8.73 2.42
CA MET A 276 15.78 8.07 2.01
C MET A 276 15.83 6.60 2.44
N ILE A 277 14.76 6.15 3.09
CA ILE A 277 14.53 4.75 3.46
C ILE A 277 13.43 4.25 2.54
N VAL A 278 13.74 3.25 1.73
CA VAL A 278 12.78 2.68 0.78
C VAL A 278 12.26 1.36 1.30
N GLY A 279 10.94 1.21 1.35
CA GLY A 279 10.23 0.01 1.78
C GLY A 279 9.18 -0.44 0.75
N GLY A 280 8.45 -1.49 1.10
CA GLY A 280 7.45 -2.11 0.22
C GLY A 280 8.06 -3.05 -0.81
N GLY A 281 7.20 -3.72 -1.59
CA GLY A 281 7.63 -4.70 -2.61
C GLY A 281 8.54 -4.12 -3.68
N GLY A 282 8.34 -2.85 -4.05
CA GLY A 282 9.17 -2.16 -5.04
C GLY A 282 10.61 -1.91 -4.59
N SER A 283 10.90 -1.97 -3.29
CA SER A 283 12.28 -1.90 -2.77
C SER A 283 13.15 -3.09 -3.18
N MET A 284 12.52 -4.18 -3.63
CA MET A 284 13.18 -5.38 -4.15
C MET A 284 13.38 -5.36 -5.67
N ASN A 285 13.04 -4.24 -6.33
CA ASN A 285 13.19 -4.07 -7.77
C ASN A 285 14.39 -3.14 -8.07
N PRO A 286 15.61 -3.68 -8.32
CA PRO A 286 16.79 -2.86 -8.58
C PRO A 286 16.67 -1.99 -9.83
N THR A 287 15.89 -2.39 -10.83
CA THR A 287 15.64 -1.59 -12.04
C THR A 287 14.83 -0.32 -11.71
N LEU A 288 13.90 -0.42 -10.77
CA LEU A 288 13.14 0.72 -10.28
C LEU A 288 14.01 1.68 -9.43
N LEU A 289 14.94 1.13 -8.66
CA LEU A 289 15.77 1.89 -7.74
C LEU A 289 16.99 2.56 -8.40
N ALA A 290 17.34 2.18 -9.64
CA ALA A 290 18.44 2.75 -10.41
C ALA A 290 18.04 4.07 -11.07
#